data_8cba9afa3aa422eb38981ab721b29a0e
#
_entry.id   8cba9afa3aa422eb38981ab721b29a0e
#
_cell.length_a   1.000
_cell.length_b   1.000
_cell.length_c   1.000
_cell.angle_alpha   90.00
_cell.angle_beta   90.00
_cell.angle_gamma   90.00
#
_symmetry.space_group_name_H-M   'P 1'
#
loop_
_entity.id
_entity.type
_entity.pdbx_description
1 polymer ?
#
loop_
_entity_poly.entity_id
_entity_poly.type
_entity_poly.pdbx_seq_one_letter_code
_entity_poly.pdbx_strand_id
1 'polypeptide(L)'
;VQKGEPVTSRQIEILTELGLIGDSAGEGVILLYIVLAILLSSIMGIEFFYIYKNYRSIYLDFKKLVLINLINVFSLILVRCVSFASPFMIPLALAPLLMTMLINYKISLFVNSMNVIIVAALTGFNSQVIIIAIVNALVGATILRKMQQRNDILYSTLYIAVLSGVITFATGVILSSNLKDIFLNSAFSIIGTVFAGVLATGLLPFLESTFNIVTTLKLLELSNPNTPLLKKLLMEAPGTYHHSMLVANLAELAAEEVKANPVIARIGAYYHDVRSEE
;
A
#
# COMPACT_ATOMS: atom_id res chain seq x y z
N VAL A 1 -38.53 -4.79 -11.48
CA VAL A 1 -38.85 -6.21 -11.27
C VAL A 1 -38.44 -6.57 -9.86
N GLN A 2 -39.39 -7.00 -9.03
CA GLN A 2 -39.06 -7.47 -7.68
C GLN A 2 -38.66 -8.94 -7.72
N LYS A 3 -37.82 -9.36 -6.76
CA LYS A 3 -37.32 -10.73 -6.68
C LYS A 3 -38.47 -11.69 -6.40
N GLY A 4 -38.74 -12.60 -7.34
CA GLY A 4 -39.84 -13.59 -7.21
C GLY A 4 -41.13 -13.25 -7.96
N GLU A 5 -41.26 -12.10 -8.63
CA GLU A 5 -42.38 -11.79 -9.49
C GLU A 5 -42.16 -12.29 -10.93
N PRO A 6 -43.19 -12.81 -11.60
CA PRO A 6 -43.10 -13.18 -13.01
C PRO A 6 -42.87 -11.95 -13.89
N VAL A 7 -41.91 -12.02 -14.78
CA VAL A 7 -41.54 -10.92 -15.67
C VAL A 7 -42.58 -10.81 -16.79
N THR A 8 -43.13 -9.63 -17.00
CA THR A 8 -44.12 -9.37 -18.07
C THR A 8 -43.42 -9.24 -19.43
N SER A 9 -44.13 -9.50 -20.53
CA SER A 9 -43.61 -9.40 -21.90
C SER A 9 -43.00 -8.03 -22.20
N ARG A 10 -43.62 -6.95 -21.68
CA ARG A 10 -43.11 -5.58 -21.84
C ARG A 10 -41.81 -5.34 -21.05
N GLN A 11 -41.63 -6.00 -19.90
CA GLN A 11 -40.36 -5.94 -19.14
C GLN A 11 -39.25 -6.74 -19.81
N ILE A 12 -39.61 -7.86 -20.50
CA ILE A 12 -38.68 -8.63 -21.30
C ILE A 12 -38.17 -7.79 -22.48
N GLU A 13 -39.08 -7.08 -23.16
CA GLU A 13 -38.74 -6.20 -24.29
C GLU A 13 -37.79 -5.07 -23.85
N ILE A 14 -38.08 -4.41 -22.74
CA ILE A 14 -37.21 -3.38 -22.14
C ILE A 14 -35.85 -3.96 -21.74
N LEU A 15 -35.83 -5.14 -21.11
CA LEU A 15 -34.58 -5.79 -20.71
C LEU A 15 -33.75 -6.25 -21.92
N THR A 16 -34.39 -6.61 -23.03
CA THR A 16 -33.73 -6.96 -24.28
C THR A 16 -33.18 -5.71 -24.97
N GLU A 17 -33.93 -4.61 -25.03
CA GLU A 17 -33.45 -3.31 -25.53
C GLU A 17 -32.29 -2.74 -24.72
N LEU A 18 -32.26 -2.98 -23.40
CA LEU A 18 -31.16 -2.64 -22.53
C LEU A 18 -29.96 -3.61 -22.64
N GLY A 19 -30.05 -4.63 -23.50
CA GLY A 19 -28.98 -5.62 -23.68
C GLY A 19 -28.74 -6.55 -22.48
N LEU A 20 -29.70 -6.61 -21.54
CA LEU A 20 -29.60 -7.42 -20.32
C LEU A 20 -30.11 -8.86 -20.48
N ILE A 21 -30.85 -9.13 -21.57
CA ILE A 21 -31.38 -10.46 -21.94
C ILE A 21 -31.23 -10.62 -23.46
N GLY A 22 -30.67 -11.76 -23.91
CA GLY A 22 -30.50 -12.11 -25.31
C GLY A 22 -29.08 -12.54 -25.64
N ASP A 23 -28.82 -13.01 -26.86
CA ASP A 23 -27.49 -13.45 -27.33
C ASP A 23 -26.45 -12.32 -27.29
N SER A 24 -26.88 -11.07 -27.38
CA SER A 24 -26.01 -9.88 -27.23
C SER A 24 -25.44 -9.69 -25.83
N ALA A 25 -26.05 -10.29 -24.79
CA ALA A 25 -25.53 -10.21 -23.42
C ALA A 25 -24.15 -10.89 -23.29
N GLY A 26 -23.94 -12.00 -24.03
CA GLY A 26 -22.64 -12.68 -24.08
C GLY A 26 -21.57 -11.86 -24.77
N GLU A 27 -21.89 -11.21 -25.88
CA GLU A 27 -20.95 -10.35 -26.63
C GLU A 27 -20.56 -9.12 -25.82
N GLY A 28 -21.50 -8.49 -25.11
CA GLY A 28 -21.25 -7.35 -24.23
C GLY A 28 -20.33 -7.70 -23.05
N VAL A 29 -20.48 -8.90 -22.49
CA VAL A 29 -19.60 -9.39 -21.41
C VAL A 29 -18.19 -9.65 -21.93
N ILE A 30 -18.04 -10.26 -23.11
CA ILE A 30 -16.73 -10.49 -23.74
C ILE A 30 -16.03 -9.15 -24.02
N LEU A 31 -16.76 -8.20 -24.62
CA LEU A 31 -16.25 -6.85 -24.89
C LEU A 31 -15.78 -6.15 -23.61
N LEU A 32 -16.54 -6.26 -22.51
CA LEU A 32 -16.16 -5.72 -21.20
C LEU A 32 -14.83 -6.29 -20.71
N TYR A 33 -14.64 -7.62 -20.78
CA TYR A 33 -13.38 -8.25 -20.37
C TYR A 33 -12.21 -7.84 -21.25
N ILE A 34 -12.41 -7.69 -22.55
CA ILE A 34 -11.37 -7.20 -23.47
C ILE A 34 -10.96 -5.78 -23.10
N VAL A 35 -11.93 -4.88 -22.90
CA VAL A 35 -11.67 -3.48 -22.51
C VAL A 35 -10.94 -3.41 -21.17
N LEU A 36 -11.36 -4.20 -20.18
CA LEU A 36 -10.68 -4.28 -18.89
C LEU A 36 -9.24 -4.81 -19.01
N ALA A 37 -9.01 -5.82 -19.85
CA ALA A 37 -7.67 -6.35 -20.09
C ALA A 37 -6.76 -5.31 -20.77
N ILE A 38 -7.27 -4.55 -21.73
CA ILE A 38 -6.54 -3.46 -22.39
C ILE A 38 -6.23 -2.35 -21.37
N LEU A 39 -7.19 -1.97 -20.53
CA LEU A 39 -7.01 -0.96 -19.48
C LEU A 39 -5.91 -1.38 -18.49
N LEU A 40 -5.99 -2.61 -17.97
CA LEU A 40 -5.00 -3.18 -17.07
C LEU A 40 -3.61 -3.20 -17.69
N SER A 41 -3.51 -3.70 -18.94
CA SER A 41 -2.22 -3.76 -19.66
C SER A 41 -1.64 -2.38 -19.90
N SER A 42 -2.48 -1.40 -20.22
CA SER A 42 -2.06 -0.01 -20.43
C SER A 42 -1.53 0.63 -19.14
N ILE A 43 -2.23 0.44 -18.01
CA ILE A 43 -1.80 0.96 -16.71
C ILE A 43 -0.48 0.31 -16.30
N MET A 44 -0.37 -1.02 -16.38
CA MET A 44 0.88 -1.73 -16.11
C MET A 44 2.03 -1.26 -17.01
N GLY A 45 1.76 -1.06 -18.30
CA GLY A 45 2.75 -0.53 -19.24
C GLY A 45 3.26 0.86 -18.84
N ILE A 46 2.36 1.76 -18.42
CA ILE A 46 2.70 3.10 -17.93
C ILE A 46 3.52 3.01 -16.64
N GLU A 47 3.15 2.14 -15.70
CA GLU A 47 3.89 1.91 -14.45
C GLU A 47 5.31 1.40 -14.71
N PHE A 48 5.46 0.38 -15.56
CA PHE A 48 6.77 -0.15 -15.96
C PHE A 48 7.62 0.91 -16.66
N PHE A 49 7.04 1.66 -17.59
CA PHE A 49 7.74 2.74 -18.29
C PHE A 49 8.21 3.84 -17.32
N TYR A 50 7.38 4.24 -16.36
CA TYR A 50 7.73 5.22 -15.33
C TYR A 50 8.90 4.72 -14.47
N ILE A 51 8.86 3.47 -14.00
CA ILE A 51 9.92 2.87 -13.19
C ILE A 51 11.22 2.75 -14.02
N TYR A 52 11.12 2.29 -15.27
CA TYR A 52 12.26 2.19 -16.19
C TYR A 52 12.96 3.53 -16.39
N LYS A 53 12.20 4.59 -16.64
CA LYS A 53 12.73 5.92 -16.94
C LYS A 53 13.32 6.62 -15.72
N ASN A 54 12.68 6.53 -14.56
CA ASN A 54 13.02 7.35 -13.41
C ASN A 54 13.77 6.58 -12.30
N TYR A 55 13.65 5.25 -12.27
CA TYR A 55 14.19 4.39 -11.19
C TYR A 55 14.86 3.14 -11.75
N ARG A 56 15.85 3.33 -12.63
CA ARG A 56 16.50 2.23 -13.34
C ARG A 56 17.12 1.17 -12.41
N SER A 57 17.62 1.56 -11.25
CA SER A 57 18.14 0.63 -10.25
C SER A 57 17.07 -0.31 -9.68
N ILE A 58 15.84 0.18 -9.53
CA ILE A 58 14.71 -0.63 -9.09
C ILE A 58 14.18 -1.50 -10.23
N TYR A 59 14.17 -0.97 -11.45
CA TYR A 59 13.79 -1.72 -12.64
C TYR A 59 14.70 -2.92 -12.92
N LEU A 60 16.00 -2.78 -12.68
CA LEU A 60 16.99 -3.86 -12.86
C LEU A 60 16.98 -4.88 -11.71
N ASP A 61 16.37 -4.54 -10.57
CA ASP A 61 16.20 -5.44 -9.44
C ASP A 61 14.90 -6.24 -9.58
N PHE A 62 15.02 -7.44 -10.12
CA PHE A 62 13.88 -8.33 -10.37
C PHE A 62 13.02 -8.56 -9.12
N LYS A 63 13.65 -8.65 -7.92
CA LYS A 63 12.92 -8.87 -6.66
C LYS A 63 12.02 -7.69 -6.33
N LYS A 64 12.50 -6.46 -6.52
CA LYS A 64 11.69 -5.25 -6.27
C LYS A 64 10.54 -5.11 -7.27
N LEU A 65 10.77 -5.43 -8.55
CA LEU A 65 9.70 -5.44 -9.55
C LEU A 65 8.61 -6.46 -9.22
N VAL A 66 9.02 -7.69 -8.87
CA VAL A 66 8.06 -8.73 -8.46
C VAL A 66 7.29 -8.30 -7.22
N LEU A 67 7.96 -7.69 -6.25
CA LEU A 67 7.30 -7.18 -5.03
C LEU A 67 6.26 -6.10 -5.33
N ILE A 68 6.58 -5.12 -6.19
CA ILE A 68 5.62 -4.07 -6.58
C ILE A 68 4.37 -4.71 -7.19
N ASN A 69 4.55 -5.63 -8.15
CA ASN A 69 3.43 -6.32 -8.78
C ASN A 69 2.65 -7.21 -7.81
N LEU A 70 3.33 -7.89 -6.90
CA LEU A 70 2.70 -8.71 -5.86
C LEU A 70 1.78 -7.86 -4.97
N ILE A 71 2.26 -6.72 -4.49
CA ILE A 71 1.47 -5.80 -3.65
C ILE A 71 0.27 -5.27 -4.45
N ASN A 72 0.45 -4.90 -5.73
CA ASN A 72 -0.64 -4.44 -6.60
C ASN A 72 -1.71 -5.51 -6.76
N VAL A 73 -1.33 -6.70 -7.21
CA VAL A 73 -2.28 -7.81 -7.44
C VAL A 73 -2.99 -8.20 -6.16
N PHE A 74 -2.26 -8.33 -5.05
CA PHE A 74 -2.85 -8.66 -3.75
C PHE A 74 -3.87 -7.60 -3.29
N SER A 75 -3.53 -6.33 -3.44
CA SER A 75 -4.43 -5.23 -3.08
C SER A 75 -5.70 -5.23 -3.96
N LEU A 76 -5.58 -5.46 -5.27
CA LEU A 76 -6.72 -5.54 -6.19
C LEU A 76 -7.63 -6.75 -5.91
N ILE A 77 -7.04 -7.89 -5.53
CA ILE A 77 -7.83 -9.06 -5.08
C ILE A 77 -8.63 -8.69 -3.82
N LEU A 78 -8.00 -8.01 -2.85
CA LEU A 78 -8.71 -7.54 -1.65
C LEU A 78 -9.82 -6.54 -1.97
N VAL A 79 -9.58 -5.61 -2.91
CA VAL A 79 -10.62 -4.70 -3.41
C VAL A 79 -11.83 -5.50 -3.88
N ARG A 80 -11.63 -6.52 -4.70
CA ARG A 80 -12.72 -7.35 -5.24
C ARG A 80 -13.41 -8.16 -4.17
N CYS A 81 -12.66 -8.82 -3.28
CA CYS A 81 -13.21 -9.66 -2.22
C CYS A 81 -14.03 -8.86 -1.20
N VAL A 82 -13.49 -7.73 -0.75
CA VAL A 82 -14.13 -6.92 0.31
C VAL A 82 -15.30 -6.10 -0.24
N SER A 83 -15.26 -5.71 -1.52
CA SER A 83 -16.35 -4.97 -2.16
C SER A 83 -17.68 -5.71 -2.17
N PHE A 84 -17.69 -7.04 -2.05
CA PHE A 84 -18.92 -7.84 -1.89
C PHE A 84 -19.63 -7.56 -0.57
N ALA A 85 -18.89 -7.26 0.50
CA ALA A 85 -19.47 -6.93 1.80
C ALA A 85 -19.86 -5.44 1.85
N SER A 86 -18.94 -4.54 1.55
CA SER A 86 -19.16 -3.11 1.42
C SER A 86 -18.03 -2.45 0.62
N PRO A 87 -18.35 -1.62 -0.38
CA PRO A 87 -17.33 -0.87 -1.12
C PRO A 87 -16.53 0.11 -0.25
N PHE A 88 -17.09 0.54 0.89
CA PHE A 88 -16.44 1.46 1.82
C PHE A 88 -15.46 0.76 2.78
N MET A 89 -15.57 -0.56 2.97
CA MET A 89 -14.72 -1.34 3.87
C MET A 89 -13.40 -1.78 3.21
N ILE A 90 -13.20 -1.45 1.94
CA ILE A 90 -12.00 -1.83 1.18
C ILE A 90 -10.74 -1.25 1.84
N PRO A 91 -9.68 -2.04 2.07
CA PRO A 91 -8.43 -1.58 2.69
C PRO A 91 -7.54 -0.81 1.70
N LEU A 92 -8.03 0.34 1.21
CA LEU A 92 -7.38 1.13 0.15
C LEU A 92 -6.00 1.69 0.53
N ALA A 93 -5.71 1.85 1.82
CA ALA A 93 -4.42 2.32 2.30
C ALA A 93 -3.32 1.25 2.29
N LEU A 94 -3.64 -0.03 2.11
CA LEU A 94 -2.70 -1.14 2.23
C LEU A 94 -1.52 -1.03 1.25
N ALA A 95 -1.82 -0.94 -0.05
CA ALA A 95 -0.78 -0.87 -1.08
C ALA A 95 0.09 0.39 -0.94
N PRO A 96 -0.46 1.61 -0.77
CA PRO A 96 0.38 2.79 -0.59
C PRO A 96 1.25 2.73 0.67
N LEU A 97 0.78 2.18 1.78
CA LEU A 97 1.58 1.99 3.00
C LEU A 97 2.73 1.01 2.75
N LEU A 98 2.44 -0.21 2.25
CA LEU A 98 3.46 -1.23 2.00
C LEU A 98 4.50 -0.78 0.97
N MET A 99 4.08 -0.21 -0.16
CA MET A 99 5.03 0.26 -1.18
C MET A 99 5.92 1.38 -0.67
N THR A 100 5.40 2.29 0.16
CA THR A 100 6.21 3.38 0.73
C THR A 100 7.28 2.84 1.65
N MET A 101 6.96 1.84 2.47
CA MET A 101 7.90 1.24 3.42
C MET A 101 8.95 0.35 2.74
N LEU A 102 8.54 -0.45 1.76
CA LEU A 102 9.39 -1.48 1.14
C LEU A 102 10.21 -0.96 -0.06
N ILE A 103 9.71 0.04 -0.77
CA ILE A 103 10.32 0.52 -2.01
C ILE A 103 10.69 2.00 -1.92
N ASN A 104 9.72 2.89 -2.16
CA ASN A 104 9.91 4.34 -2.13
C ASN A 104 8.55 5.05 -2.21
N TYR A 105 8.40 6.17 -1.48
CA TYR A 105 7.15 6.95 -1.47
C TYR A 105 6.76 7.53 -2.84
N LYS A 106 7.74 7.89 -3.71
CA LYS A 106 7.47 8.45 -5.04
C LYS A 106 6.89 7.40 -5.98
N ILE A 107 7.43 6.18 -5.95
CA ILE A 107 6.91 5.04 -6.72
C ILE A 107 5.53 4.66 -6.18
N SER A 108 5.40 4.57 -4.85
CA SER A 108 4.11 4.31 -4.20
C SER A 108 3.05 5.31 -4.64
N LEU A 109 3.37 6.62 -4.62
CA LEU A 109 2.47 7.68 -5.03
C LEU A 109 2.00 7.50 -6.48
N PHE A 110 2.94 7.27 -7.40
CA PHE A 110 2.62 7.13 -8.82
C PHE A 110 1.79 5.88 -9.10
N VAL A 111 2.25 4.72 -8.65
CA VAL A 111 1.60 3.43 -8.90
C VAL A 111 0.20 3.39 -8.27
N ASN A 112 0.05 3.81 -7.02
CA ASN A 112 -1.26 3.80 -6.37
C ASN A 112 -2.22 4.84 -6.95
N SER A 113 -1.73 5.98 -7.47
CA SER A 113 -2.56 6.93 -8.20
C SER A 113 -3.10 6.34 -9.52
N MET A 114 -2.29 5.54 -10.22
CA MET A 114 -2.76 4.80 -11.42
C MET A 114 -3.75 3.70 -11.05
N ASN A 115 -3.50 2.99 -9.94
CA ASN A 115 -4.39 1.92 -9.46
C ASN A 115 -5.79 2.42 -9.05
N VAL A 116 -5.97 3.72 -8.74
CA VAL A 116 -7.31 4.29 -8.51
C VAL A 116 -8.23 4.05 -9.70
N ILE A 117 -7.72 4.07 -10.92
CA ILE A 117 -8.53 3.82 -12.13
C ILE A 117 -9.05 2.37 -12.13
N ILE A 118 -8.21 1.41 -11.73
CA ILE A 118 -8.61 -0.01 -11.63
C ILE A 118 -9.61 -0.20 -10.48
N VAL A 119 -9.38 0.44 -9.34
CA VAL A 119 -10.31 0.43 -8.20
C VAL A 119 -11.66 1.00 -8.62
N ALA A 120 -11.69 2.11 -9.38
CA ALA A 120 -12.92 2.69 -9.90
C ALA A 120 -13.70 1.68 -10.76
N ALA A 121 -13.02 1.00 -11.69
CA ALA A 121 -13.63 -0.02 -12.54
C ALA A 121 -14.18 -1.21 -11.72
N LEU A 122 -13.41 -1.68 -10.71
CA LEU A 122 -13.80 -2.79 -9.85
C LEU A 122 -14.99 -2.47 -8.92
N THR A 123 -15.17 -1.19 -8.57
CA THR A 123 -16.24 -0.71 -7.68
C THR A 123 -17.44 -0.11 -8.44
N GLY A 124 -17.51 -0.32 -9.76
CA GLY A 124 -18.60 0.17 -10.60
C GLY A 124 -18.64 1.70 -10.69
N PHE A 125 -17.50 2.37 -10.67
CA PHE A 125 -17.34 3.83 -10.72
C PHE A 125 -18.08 4.56 -9.59
N ASN A 126 -18.12 3.96 -8.40
CA ASN A 126 -18.69 4.65 -7.24
C ASN A 126 -17.82 5.89 -6.89
N SER A 127 -18.41 7.08 -7.08
CA SER A 127 -17.70 8.35 -6.94
C SER A 127 -17.14 8.58 -5.52
N GLN A 128 -17.85 8.14 -4.48
CA GLN A 128 -17.36 8.24 -3.09
C GLN A 128 -16.13 7.37 -2.86
N VAL A 129 -16.16 6.12 -3.34
CA VAL A 129 -15.02 5.19 -3.21
C VAL A 129 -13.81 5.71 -3.99
N ILE A 130 -14.02 6.31 -5.17
CA ILE A 130 -12.94 6.91 -5.97
C ILE A 130 -12.26 8.05 -5.19
N ILE A 131 -13.04 8.95 -4.58
CA ILE A 131 -12.48 10.06 -3.79
C ILE A 131 -11.67 9.53 -2.62
N ILE A 132 -12.18 8.52 -1.90
CA ILE A 132 -11.48 7.87 -0.79
C ILE A 132 -10.19 7.20 -1.29
N ALA A 133 -10.24 6.51 -2.44
CA ALA A 133 -9.09 5.85 -3.03
C ALA A 133 -7.98 6.86 -3.41
N ILE A 134 -8.33 7.99 -4.01
CA ILE A 134 -7.39 9.08 -4.31
C ILE A 134 -6.71 9.57 -3.03
N VAL A 135 -7.49 9.88 -2.00
CA VAL A 135 -6.95 10.38 -0.73
C VAL A 135 -6.04 9.35 -0.07
N ASN A 136 -6.45 8.07 -0.02
CA ASN A 136 -5.62 7.00 0.54
C ASN A 136 -4.34 6.78 -0.27
N ALA A 137 -4.37 6.88 -1.59
CA ALA A 137 -3.18 6.79 -2.44
C ALA A 137 -2.19 7.93 -2.16
N LEU A 138 -2.68 9.18 -2.08
CA LEU A 138 -1.85 10.36 -1.85
C LEU A 138 -1.31 10.42 -0.42
N VAL A 139 -2.19 10.32 0.58
CA VAL A 139 -1.82 10.45 1.99
C VAL A 139 -1.06 9.22 2.46
N GLY A 140 -1.50 8.00 2.09
CA GLY A 140 -0.82 6.76 2.45
C GLY A 140 0.61 6.67 1.91
N ALA A 141 0.85 7.19 0.69
CA ALA A 141 2.20 7.24 0.13
C ALA A 141 3.09 8.32 0.77
N THR A 142 2.52 9.42 1.26
CA THR A 142 3.31 10.57 1.73
C THR A 142 3.53 10.62 3.23
N ILE A 143 2.59 10.12 4.02
CA ILE A 143 2.61 10.24 5.48
C ILE A 143 3.79 9.48 6.11
N LEU A 144 4.15 8.31 5.57
CA LEU A 144 5.28 7.50 6.04
C LEU A 144 6.64 7.91 5.44
N ARG A 145 6.72 9.00 4.69
CA ARG A 145 7.96 9.45 4.06
C ARG A 145 9.11 9.66 5.06
N LYS A 146 8.81 10.10 6.28
CA LYS A 146 9.78 10.40 7.35
C LYS A 146 9.63 9.47 8.54
N MET A 147 9.23 8.23 8.31
CA MET A 147 9.06 7.23 9.35
C MET A 147 10.38 6.99 10.09
N GLN A 148 10.33 7.03 11.43
CA GLN A 148 11.47 6.80 12.31
C GLN A 148 11.25 5.64 13.29
N GLN A 149 9.99 5.26 13.53
CA GLN A 149 9.65 4.23 14.49
C GLN A 149 8.53 3.33 13.98
N ARG A 150 8.45 2.10 14.51
CA ARG A 150 7.36 1.16 14.19
C ARG A 150 5.98 1.71 14.51
N ASN A 151 5.88 2.49 15.57
CA ASN A 151 4.63 3.11 15.99
C ASN A 151 4.12 4.16 15.00
N ASP A 152 5.00 4.72 14.16
CA ASP A 152 4.59 5.69 13.14
C ASP A 152 3.60 5.09 12.15
N ILE A 153 3.67 3.78 11.90
CA ILE A 153 2.71 3.07 11.05
C ILE A 153 1.31 3.12 11.68
N LEU A 154 1.21 2.86 12.98
CA LEU A 154 -0.06 2.88 13.70
C LEU A 154 -0.66 4.29 13.74
N TYR A 155 0.14 5.31 14.08
CA TYR A 155 -0.32 6.70 14.09
C TYR A 155 -0.73 7.18 12.70
N SER A 156 0.04 6.83 11.68
CA SER A 156 -0.28 7.16 10.28
C SER A 156 -1.57 6.49 9.83
N THR A 157 -1.75 5.22 10.17
CA THR A 157 -2.99 4.48 9.87
C THR A 157 -4.20 5.11 10.55
N LEU A 158 -4.07 5.48 11.83
CA LEU A 158 -5.15 6.12 12.57
C LEU A 158 -5.53 7.47 11.95
N TYR A 159 -4.52 8.27 11.56
CA TYR A 159 -4.74 9.54 10.88
C TYR A 159 -5.48 9.35 9.55
N ILE A 160 -5.03 8.40 8.72
CA ILE A 160 -5.66 8.09 7.43
C ILE A 160 -7.10 7.57 7.66
N ALA A 161 -7.34 6.76 8.70
CA ALA A 161 -8.65 6.22 9.02
C ALA A 161 -9.65 7.32 9.39
N VAL A 162 -9.25 8.25 10.26
CA VAL A 162 -10.08 9.41 10.61
C VAL A 162 -10.34 10.27 9.37
N LEU A 163 -9.32 10.55 8.57
CA LEU A 163 -9.45 11.33 7.36
C LEU A 163 -10.42 10.66 6.35
N SER A 164 -10.27 9.35 6.14
CA SER A 164 -11.17 8.58 5.27
C SER A 164 -12.62 8.61 5.76
N GLY A 165 -12.84 8.48 7.07
CA GLY A 165 -14.15 8.59 7.68
C GLY A 165 -14.79 9.97 7.49
N VAL A 166 -14.02 11.04 7.72
CA VAL A 166 -14.49 12.43 7.52
C VAL A 166 -14.84 12.69 6.05
N ILE A 167 -14.02 12.23 5.12
CA ILE A 167 -14.27 12.40 3.68
C ILE A 167 -15.49 11.58 3.25
N THR A 168 -15.63 10.34 3.73
CA THR A 168 -16.81 9.53 3.44
C THR A 168 -18.09 10.18 3.97
N PHE A 169 -18.03 10.73 5.17
CA PHE A 169 -19.16 11.47 5.76
C PHE A 169 -19.48 12.71 4.93
N ALA A 170 -18.51 13.55 4.63
CA ALA A 170 -18.70 14.79 3.87
C ALA A 170 -19.28 14.53 2.47
N THR A 171 -18.69 13.56 1.75
CA THR A 171 -19.21 13.15 0.43
C THR A 171 -20.56 12.48 0.52
N GLY A 172 -20.85 11.76 1.60
CA GLY A 172 -22.14 11.17 1.88
C GLY A 172 -23.23 12.22 2.05
N VAL A 173 -22.97 13.29 2.78
CA VAL A 173 -23.91 14.41 2.95
C VAL A 173 -24.21 15.11 1.61
N ILE A 174 -23.23 15.19 0.72
CA ILE A 174 -23.42 15.83 -0.59
C ILE A 174 -24.21 14.93 -1.57
N LEU A 175 -23.95 13.62 -1.54
CA LEU A 175 -24.46 12.67 -2.55
C LEU A 175 -25.66 11.84 -2.09
N SER A 176 -25.95 11.76 -0.78
CA SER A 176 -27.01 10.95 -0.20
C SER A 176 -27.85 11.76 0.77
N SER A 177 -29.13 11.46 0.85
CA SER A 177 -30.06 12.07 1.82
C SER A 177 -30.30 11.20 3.06
N ASN A 178 -29.80 9.96 3.09
CA ASN A 178 -30.04 9.01 4.18
C ASN A 178 -28.90 9.07 5.22
N LEU A 179 -29.14 9.74 6.33
CA LEU A 179 -28.15 9.91 7.42
C LEU A 179 -27.64 8.57 7.97
N LYS A 180 -28.49 7.55 8.06
CA LYS A 180 -28.08 6.23 8.57
C LYS A 180 -27.01 5.59 7.68
N ASP A 181 -27.22 5.65 6.37
CA ASP A 181 -26.23 5.07 5.41
C ASP A 181 -24.93 5.87 5.41
N ILE A 182 -24.99 7.20 5.59
CA ILE A 182 -23.81 8.05 5.69
C ILE A 182 -22.95 7.65 6.89
N PHE A 183 -23.57 7.48 8.07
CA PHE A 183 -22.83 7.04 9.27
C PHE A 183 -22.26 5.62 9.13
N LEU A 184 -23.03 4.68 8.58
CA LEU A 184 -22.55 3.31 8.35
C LEU A 184 -21.39 3.26 7.36
N ASN A 185 -21.47 3.95 6.24
CA ASN A 185 -20.41 3.99 5.23
C ASN A 185 -19.15 4.65 5.78
N SER A 186 -19.29 5.70 6.60
CA SER A 186 -18.15 6.35 7.27
C SER A 186 -17.48 5.41 8.27
N ALA A 187 -18.26 4.67 9.05
CA ALA A 187 -17.74 3.67 9.97
C ALA A 187 -17.00 2.54 9.21
N PHE A 188 -17.57 2.03 8.12
CA PHE A 188 -16.92 1.02 7.28
C PHE A 188 -15.61 1.53 6.67
N SER A 189 -15.54 2.79 6.25
CA SER A 189 -14.33 3.40 5.71
C SER A 189 -13.21 3.48 6.77
N ILE A 190 -13.55 3.82 8.01
CA ILE A 190 -12.61 3.81 9.14
C ILE A 190 -12.11 2.38 9.40
N ILE A 191 -13.02 1.41 9.51
CA ILE A 191 -12.70 0.00 9.76
C ILE A 191 -11.80 -0.56 8.65
N GLY A 192 -12.14 -0.31 7.37
CA GLY A 192 -11.33 -0.74 6.23
C GLY A 192 -9.92 -0.17 6.25
N THR A 193 -9.76 1.11 6.60
CA THR A 193 -8.44 1.75 6.70
C THR A 193 -7.64 1.22 7.89
N VAL A 194 -8.26 1.01 9.06
CA VAL A 194 -7.59 0.37 10.21
C VAL A 194 -7.15 -1.05 9.86
N PHE A 195 -8.01 -1.81 9.19
CA PHE A 195 -7.68 -3.16 8.71
C PHE A 195 -6.49 -3.13 7.73
N ALA A 196 -6.42 -2.14 6.83
CA ALA A 196 -5.26 -1.93 5.96
C ALA A 196 -3.96 -1.74 6.75
N GLY A 197 -3.96 -0.96 7.82
CA GLY A 197 -2.80 -0.73 8.67
C GLY A 197 -2.37 -1.98 9.44
N VAL A 198 -3.32 -2.76 9.96
CA VAL A 198 -3.05 -4.04 10.63
C VAL A 198 -2.42 -5.02 9.65
N LEU A 199 -2.99 -5.15 8.44
CA LEU A 199 -2.42 -5.99 7.38
C LEU A 199 -1.04 -5.50 6.95
N ALA A 200 -0.83 -4.19 6.79
CA ALA A 200 0.46 -3.64 6.40
C ALA A 200 1.53 -3.97 7.46
N THR A 201 1.23 -3.78 8.74
CA THR A 201 2.16 -4.09 9.85
C THR A 201 2.47 -5.58 9.93
N GLY A 202 1.48 -6.45 9.71
CA GLY A 202 1.66 -7.90 9.76
C GLY A 202 2.41 -8.47 8.55
N LEU A 203 2.13 -7.95 7.35
CA LEU A 203 2.77 -8.41 6.12
C LEU A 203 4.20 -7.89 5.93
N LEU A 204 4.52 -6.73 6.52
CA LEU A 204 5.81 -6.07 6.36
C LEU A 204 7.00 -7.00 6.67
N PRO A 205 7.11 -7.63 7.86
CA PRO A 205 8.25 -8.50 8.18
C PRO A 205 8.35 -9.72 7.26
N PHE A 206 7.21 -10.26 6.84
CA PHE A 206 7.17 -11.39 5.92
C PHE A 206 7.71 -11.00 4.53
N LEU A 207 7.29 -9.84 4.00
CA LEU A 207 7.77 -9.35 2.71
C LEU A 207 9.25 -8.93 2.77
N GLU A 208 9.70 -8.29 3.86
CA GLU A 208 11.12 -7.98 4.10
C GLU A 208 12.00 -9.23 4.04
N SER A 209 11.59 -10.29 4.75
CA SER A 209 12.31 -11.56 4.80
C SER A 209 12.32 -12.28 3.45
N THR A 210 11.15 -12.40 2.80
CA THR A 210 11.00 -13.14 1.53
C THR A 210 11.79 -12.51 0.40
N PHE A 211 11.78 -11.19 0.31
CA PHE A 211 12.46 -10.44 -0.76
C PHE A 211 13.87 -9.98 -0.40
N ASN A 212 14.33 -10.24 0.84
CA ASN A 212 15.61 -9.75 1.38
C ASN A 212 15.76 -8.23 1.25
N ILE A 213 14.71 -7.49 1.55
CA ILE A 213 14.70 -6.03 1.50
C ILE A 213 14.99 -5.48 2.89
N VAL A 214 15.98 -4.59 2.96
CA VAL A 214 16.29 -3.88 4.20
C VAL A 214 15.56 -2.54 4.17
N THR A 215 14.48 -2.45 4.94
CA THR A 215 13.72 -1.21 5.08
C THR A 215 14.39 -0.26 6.07
N THR A 216 13.98 1.01 6.03
CA THR A 216 14.42 2.00 7.04
C THR A 216 14.10 1.52 8.46
N LEU A 217 12.95 0.87 8.64
CA LEU A 217 12.55 0.30 9.92
C LEU A 217 13.52 -0.80 10.40
N LYS A 218 13.90 -1.71 9.50
CA LYS A 218 14.88 -2.76 9.80
C LYS A 218 16.25 -2.18 10.16
N LEU A 219 16.67 -1.13 9.45
CA LEU A 219 17.91 -0.41 9.78
C LEU A 219 17.83 0.21 11.19
N LEU A 220 16.73 0.84 11.55
CA LEU A 220 16.54 1.43 12.88
C LEU A 220 16.52 0.36 13.98
N GLU A 221 15.94 -0.81 13.73
CA GLU A 221 16.00 -1.95 14.65
C GLU A 221 17.45 -2.42 14.86
N LEU A 222 18.24 -2.53 13.79
CA LEU A 222 19.65 -2.90 13.85
C LEU A 222 20.53 -1.84 14.53
N SER A 223 20.12 -0.57 14.51
CA SER A 223 20.85 0.51 15.18
C SER A 223 20.62 0.52 16.71
N ASN A 224 19.72 -0.30 17.24
CA ASN A 224 19.43 -0.36 18.66
C ASN A 224 20.56 -1.10 19.41
N PRO A 225 21.25 -0.44 20.38
CA PRO A 225 22.32 -1.07 21.16
C PRO A 225 21.85 -2.30 21.96
N ASN A 226 20.56 -2.44 22.19
CA ASN A 226 19.96 -3.56 22.93
C ASN A 226 19.71 -4.81 22.06
N THR A 227 20.13 -4.83 20.79
CA THR A 227 20.05 -6.06 19.98
C THR A 227 20.85 -7.19 20.63
N PRO A 228 20.40 -8.45 20.52
CA PRO A 228 21.04 -9.57 21.19
C PRO A 228 22.54 -9.68 20.89
N LEU A 229 22.93 -9.44 19.63
CA LEU A 229 24.32 -9.51 19.19
C LEU A 229 25.20 -8.40 19.79
N LEU A 230 24.73 -7.15 19.81
CA LEU A 230 25.46 -6.05 20.43
C LEU A 230 25.54 -6.19 21.95
N LYS A 231 24.51 -6.74 22.61
CA LYS A 231 24.58 -7.09 24.02
C LYS A 231 25.63 -8.18 24.29
N LYS A 232 25.68 -9.21 23.44
CA LYS A 232 26.69 -10.26 23.54
C LYS A 232 28.09 -9.66 23.39
N LEU A 233 28.28 -8.82 22.37
CA LEU A 233 29.57 -8.11 22.16
C LEU A 233 29.97 -7.25 23.38
N LEU A 234 29.01 -6.53 23.98
CA LEU A 234 29.26 -5.73 25.19
C LEU A 234 29.71 -6.59 26.37
N MET A 235 29.15 -7.79 26.53
CA MET A 235 29.46 -8.68 27.66
C MET A 235 30.77 -9.47 27.46
N GLU A 236 31.07 -9.89 26.24
CA GLU A 236 32.23 -10.75 25.93
C GLU A 236 33.46 -9.92 25.52
N ALA A 237 33.27 -8.82 24.77
CA ALA A 237 34.34 -7.96 24.26
C ALA A 237 34.00 -6.47 24.43
N PRO A 238 33.96 -5.94 25.66
CA PRO A 238 33.56 -4.54 25.91
C PRO A 238 34.45 -3.51 25.19
N GLY A 239 35.74 -3.81 25.01
CA GLY A 239 36.66 -2.93 24.26
C GLY A 239 36.22 -2.75 22.81
N THR A 240 35.93 -3.86 22.12
CA THR A 240 35.46 -3.88 20.74
C THR A 240 34.09 -3.20 20.61
N TYR A 241 33.22 -3.44 21.59
CA TYR A 241 31.92 -2.74 21.63
C TYR A 241 32.09 -1.22 21.68
N HIS A 242 32.91 -0.69 22.62
CA HIS A 242 33.15 0.74 22.73
C HIS A 242 33.85 1.32 21.50
N HIS A 243 34.81 0.60 20.92
CA HIS A 243 35.45 0.99 19.66
C HIS A 243 34.41 1.12 18.54
N SER A 244 33.56 0.11 18.33
CA SER A 244 32.53 0.11 17.31
C SER A 244 31.53 1.26 17.49
N MET A 245 31.17 1.60 18.72
CA MET A 245 30.29 2.74 19.02
C MET A 245 30.93 4.09 18.64
N LEU A 246 32.22 4.28 18.94
CA LEU A 246 32.95 5.50 18.58
C LEU A 246 33.09 5.63 17.06
N VAL A 247 33.48 4.56 16.39
CA VAL A 247 33.58 4.52 14.92
C VAL A 247 32.23 4.79 14.28
N ALA A 248 31.14 4.24 14.82
CA ALA A 248 29.79 4.46 14.32
C ALA A 248 29.35 5.94 14.39
N ASN A 249 29.65 6.62 15.51
CA ASN A 249 29.35 8.05 15.64
C ASN A 249 30.16 8.89 14.63
N LEU A 250 31.43 8.56 14.41
CA LEU A 250 32.26 9.25 13.43
C LEU A 250 31.80 8.99 12.00
N ALA A 251 31.44 7.73 11.69
CA ALA A 251 30.93 7.33 10.37
C ALA A 251 29.58 8.00 10.06
N GLU A 252 28.71 8.14 11.03
CA GLU A 252 27.43 8.85 10.90
C GLU A 252 27.65 10.32 10.52
N LEU A 253 28.48 11.04 11.29
CA LEU A 253 28.83 12.44 11.01
C LEU A 253 29.51 12.62 9.64
N ALA A 254 30.43 11.74 9.29
CA ALA A 254 31.09 11.78 7.99
C ALA A 254 30.09 11.54 6.85
N ALA A 255 29.16 10.61 7.02
CA ALA A 255 28.13 10.30 6.02
C ALA A 255 27.15 11.48 5.82
N GLU A 256 26.81 12.20 6.89
CA GLU A 256 25.96 13.42 6.81
C GLU A 256 26.67 14.50 5.99
N GLU A 257 27.97 14.73 6.22
CA GLU A 257 28.75 15.77 5.54
C GLU A 257 28.83 15.50 4.02
N VAL A 258 29.00 14.25 3.61
CA VAL A 258 29.03 13.86 2.20
C VAL A 258 27.66 13.58 1.61
N LYS A 259 26.55 13.85 2.34
CA LYS A 259 25.16 13.58 1.95
C LYS A 259 24.88 12.12 1.60
N ALA A 260 25.63 11.19 2.21
CA ALA A 260 25.35 9.76 2.17
C ALA A 260 24.29 9.37 3.24
N ASN A 261 23.91 8.09 3.30
CA ASN A 261 22.95 7.64 4.30
C ASN A 261 23.62 7.43 5.66
N PRO A 262 23.40 8.29 6.68
CA PRO A 262 24.09 8.21 7.96
C PRO A 262 23.72 6.96 8.76
N VAL A 263 22.44 6.50 8.64
CA VAL A 263 21.97 5.31 9.37
C VAL A 263 22.69 4.03 8.88
N ILE A 264 22.89 3.89 7.58
CA ILE A 264 23.63 2.75 7.01
C ILE A 264 25.09 2.79 7.46
N ALA A 265 25.73 3.96 7.43
CA ALA A 265 27.11 4.11 7.87
C ALA A 265 27.29 3.74 9.34
N ARG A 266 26.39 4.23 10.20
CA ARG A 266 26.36 3.91 11.63
C ARG A 266 26.19 2.42 11.91
N ILE A 267 25.23 1.78 11.25
CA ILE A 267 24.98 0.33 11.42
C ILE A 267 26.15 -0.48 10.92
N GLY A 268 26.69 -0.16 9.73
CA GLY A 268 27.88 -0.81 9.23
C GLY A 268 29.05 -0.77 10.22
N ALA A 269 29.24 0.38 10.86
CA ALA A 269 30.25 0.55 11.89
C ALA A 269 29.95 -0.21 13.19
N TYR A 270 28.71 -0.37 13.62
CA TYR A 270 28.37 -1.19 14.80
C TYR A 270 28.80 -2.65 14.67
N TYR A 271 28.70 -3.20 13.47
CA TYR A 271 28.88 -4.63 13.21
C TYR A 271 30.17 -4.97 12.46
N HIS A 272 31.05 -3.97 12.18
CA HIS A 272 32.23 -4.22 11.34
C HIS A 272 33.24 -5.20 11.95
N ASP A 273 33.39 -5.18 13.29
CA ASP A 273 34.35 -6.00 14.01
C ASP A 273 33.75 -7.24 14.71
N VAL A 274 32.45 -7.51 14.49
CA VAL A 274 31.78 -8.65 15.15
C VAL A 274 32.41 -10.00 14.80
N ARG A 275 33.08 -10.12 13.64
CA ARG A 275 33.73 -11.34 13.20
C ARG A 275 35.18 -11.48 13.68
N SER A 276 35.76 -10.44 14.24
CA SER A 276 37.17 -10.43 14.65
C SER A 276 37.44 -11.18 15.96
N GLU A 277 36.36 -11.63 16.64
CA GLU A 277 36.39 -12.29 17.94
C GLU A 277 36.26 -13.83 17.85
N GLU A 278 36.25 -14.43 16.64
CA GLU A 278 36.38 -15.86 16.42
C GLU A 278 37.83 -16.20 16.07
#